data_9c0513f642860bd6b90d8820386838c8
#
_entry.id   9c0513f642860bd6b90d8820386838c8
#
_cell.length_a   1.000
_cell.length_b   1.000
_cell.length_c   1.000
_cell.angle_alpha   90.00
_cell.angle_beta   90.00
_cell.angle_gamma   90.00
#
_symmetry.space_group_name_H-M   'P 1'
#
loop_
_entity.id
_entity.type
_entity.pdbx_description
1 polymer ?
#
loop_
_entity_poly.entity_id
_entity_poly.type
_entity_poly.pdbx_seq_one_letter_code
_entity_poly.pdbx_strand_id
1 'polypeptide(L)'
;MAEDAPKVAPHVYKVLFENERARVLEVTMEPGARTEMHSHPDYFAYFLAPGKGKFTTASGETEEIEWPENTSMWRPAEDHAAENTSGTAIRAIFFEPK
;
A
#
# COMPACT_ATOMS: atom_id res chain seq x y z
N MET A 1 14.28 -4.83 -10.38
CA MET A 1 12.84 -4.94 -10.15
C MET A 1 12.57 -5.36 -8.71
N ALA A 2 11.66 -4.70 -8.01
CA ALA A 2 11.37 -5.02 -6.62
C ALA A 2 10.51 -6.28 -6.51
N GLU A 3 10.56 -6.92 -5.36
CA GLU A 3 9.75 -8.09 -5.10
C GLU A 3 8.36 -7.70 -4.59
N ASP A 4 7.47 -8.66 -4.59
CA ASP A 4 6.05 -8.47 -4.27
C ASP A 4 5.86 -7.92 -2.85
N ALA A 5 4.90 -7.02 -2.67
CA ALA A 5 4.68 -6.31 -1.42
C ALA A 5 4.49 -7.22 -0.19
N PRO A 6 3.64 -8.24 -0.20
CA PRO A 6 3.49 -9.10 0.98
C PRO A 6 4.75 -9.89 1.31
N LYS A 7 5.61 -10.13 0.33
CA LYS A 7 6.87 -10.84 0.57
C LYS A 7 7.88 -9.93 1.24
N VAL A 8 7.96 -8.68 0.79
CA VAL A 8 8.94 -7.69 1.31
C VAL A 8 8.48 -7.15 2.65
N ALA A 9 7.19 -6.87 2.80
CA ALA A 9 6.66 -6.18 3.98
C ALA A 9 5.46 -6.94 4.57
N PRO A 10 5.68 -8.16 5.09
CA PRO A 10 4.60 -8.95 5.68
C PRO A 10 4.01 -8.31 6.93
N HIS A 11 4.73 -7.37 7.55
CA HIS A 11 4.23 -6.63 8.71
C HIS A 11 3.18 -5.58 8.32
N VAL A 12 3.06 -5.28 7.03
CA VAL A 12 2.12 -4.28 6.52
C VAL A 12 1.04 -4.91 5.64
N TYR A 13 1.42 -5.85 4.78
CA TYR A 13 0.52 -6.43 3.78
C TYR A 13 0.20 -7.88 4.10
N LYS A 14 -1.08 -8.17 4.26
CA LYS A 14 -1.55 -9.53 4.52
C LYS A 14 -2.51 -9.96 3.43
N VAL A 15 -2.27 -11.12 2.82
CA VAL A 15 -3.17 -11.66 1.81
C VAL A 15 -4.42 -12.18 2.51
N LEU A 16 -5.58 -11.57 2.22
CA LEU A 16 -6.85 -12.00 2.76
C LEU A 16 -7.50 -13.03 1.87
N PHE A 17 -7.31 -12.91 0.58
CA PHE A 17 -7.97 -13.76 -0.40
C PHE A 17 -7.17 -13.73 -1.69
N GLU A 18 -7.06 -14.85 -2.35
CA GLU A 18 -6.39 -14.91 -3.65
C GLU A 18 -6.96 -16.06 -4.45
N ASN A 19 -7.24 -15.79 -5.73
CA ASN A 19 -7.58 -16.83 -6.69
C ASN A 19 -6.92 -16.46 -8.02
N GLU A 20 -7.33 -17.14 -9.10
CA GLU A 20 -6.72 -16.91 -10.41
C GLU A 20 -7.10 -15.58 -11.04
N ARG A 21 -8.09 -14.88 -10.49
CA ARG A 21 -8.62 -13.63 -11.07
C ARG A 21 -8.28 -12.40 -10.26
N ALA A 22 -7.98 -12.55 -8.96
CA ALA A 22 -7.75 -11.40 -8.12
C ALA A 22 -7.03 -11.79 -6.84
N ARG A 23 -6.41 -10.79 -6.22
CA ARG A 23 -5.83 -10.92 -4.89
C ARG A 23 -6.28 -9.73 -4.05
N VAL A 24 -6.65 -9.98 -2.80
CA VAL A 24 -7.07 -8.93 -1.88
C VAL A 24 -6.09 -8.88 -0.72
N LEU A 25 -5.54 -7.71 -0.45
CA LEU A 25 -4.62 -7.49 0.66
C LEU A 25 -5.26 -6.64 1.72
N GLU A 26 -5.02 -6.99 2.99
CA GLU A 26 -5.26 -6.09 4.10
C GLU A 26 -3.97 -5.32 4.35
N VAL A 27 -4.08 -4.01 4.47
CA VAL A 27 -2.94 -3.14 4.72
C VAL A 27 -3.12 -2.49 6.08
N THR A 28 -2.13 -2.69 6.96
CA THR A 28 -2.09 -2.05 8.27
C THR A 28 -0.70 -1.51 8.49
N MET A 29 -0.59 -0.21 8.76
CA MET A 29 0.70 0.43 8.89
C MET A 29 0.66 1.34 10.11
N GLU A 30 1.40 0.96 11.16
CA GLU A 30 1.43 1.72 12.40
C GLU A 30 2.08 3.08 12.18
N PRO A 31 1.82 4.08 13.06
CA PRO A 31 2.49 5.38 12.94
C PRO A 31 4.00 5.22 12.91
N GLY A 32 4.63 5.86 11.93
CA GLY A 32 6.07 5.80 11.76
C GLY A 32 6.60 4.53 11.10
N ALA A 33 5.74 3.56 10.82
CA ALA A 33 6.16 2.33 10.15
C ALA A 33 6.61 2.62 8.72
N ARG A 34 7.53 1.81 8.22
CA ARG A 34 8.14 1.99 6.89
C ARG A 34 8.28 0.63 6.22
N THR A 35 8.25 0.64 4.90
CA THR A 35 8.54 -0.56 4.13
C THR A 35 9.79 -0.37 3.30
N GLU A 36 10.44 -1.49 2.98
CA GLU A 36 11.46 -1.49 1.94
C GLU A 36 10.79 -1.37 0.58
N MET A 37 11.59 -1.12 -0.44
CA MET A 37 11.08 -1.04 -1.82
C MET A 37 10.42 -2.37 -2.19
N HIS A 38 9.19 -2.28 -2.70
CA HIS A 38 8.41 -3.45 -3.09
C HIS A 38 7.58 -3.12 -4.32
N SER A 39 6.99 -4.15 -4.93
CA SER A 39 6.25 -4.02 -6.18
C SER A 39 4.77 -4.32 -5.96
N HIS A 40 3.94 -3.56 -6.65
CA HIS A 40 2.50 -3.79 -6.75
C HIS A 40 2.11 -3.92 -8.21
N PRO A 41 1.18 -4.82 -8.55
CA PRO A 41 0.49 -4.73 -9.85
C PRO A 41 -0.51 -3.57 -9.81
N ASP A 42 -1.28 -3.37 -10.87
CA ASP A 42 -2.40 -2.42 -10.81
C ASP A 42 -3.29 -2.78 -9.63
N TYR A 43 -3.76 -1.78 -8.89
CA TYR A 43 -4.62 -2.08 -7.74
C TYR A 43 -5.59 -0.96 -7.42
N PHE A 44 -6.72 -1.35 -6.81
CA PHE A 44 -7.71 -0.45 -6.26
C PHE A 44 -7.51 -0.43 -4.75
N ALA A 45 -7.33 0.75 -4.19
CA ALA A 45 -7.12 0.92 -2.76
C ALA A 45 -8.36 1.56 -2.12
N TYR A 46 -8.84 0.97 -1.02
CA TYR A 46 -9.92 1.55 -0.24
C TYR A 46 -9.40 1.79 1.18
N PHE A 47 -9.35 3.06 1.58
CA PHE A 47 -8.81 3.45 2.88
C PHE A 47 -9.94 3.51 3.91
N LEU A 48 -9.79 2.76 4.99
CA LEU A 48 -10.80 2.62 6.04
C LEU A 48 -10.74 3.72 7.08
N ALA A 49 -9.62 4.43 7.14
CA ALA A 49 -9.40 5.50 8.12
C ALA A 49 -8.66 6.64 7.43
N PRO A 50 -8.82 7.87 7.90
CA PRO A 50 -8.03 8.99 7.34
C PRO A 50 -6.56 8.78 7.64
N GLY A 51 -5.70 9.25 6.75
CA GLY A 51 -4.28 9.07 6.93
C GLY A 51 -3.46 9.90 6.00
N LYS A 52 -2.15 9.76 6.15
CA LYS A 52 -1.16 10.44 5.33
C LYS A 52 0.05 9.54 5.21
N GLY A 53 0.57 9.42 4.01
CA GLY A 53 1.73 8.59 3.75
C GLY A 53 2.70 9.25 2.81
N LYS A 54 3.95 8.79 2.87
CA LYS A 54 5.01 9.23 1.97
C LYS A 54 5.45 8.03 1.17
N PHE A 55 5.49 8.18 -0.15
CA PHE A 55 5.89 7.12 -1.05
C PHE A 55 7.15 7.54 -1.78
N THR A 56 8.11 6.63 -1.89
CA THR A 56 9.37 6.86 -2.60
C THR A 56 9.40 5.92 -3.79
N THR A 57 9.57 6.47 -4.99
CA THR A 57 9.61 5.68 -6.22
C THR A 57 10.97 5.04 -6.41
N ALA A 58 11.06 4.12 -7.37
CA ALA A 58 12.32 3.45 -7.70
C ALA A 58 13.40 4.44 -8.12
N SER A 59 13.03 5.59 -8.67
CA SER A 59 13.98 6.63 -9.08
C SER A 59 14.39 7.54 -7.92
N GLY A 60 13.82 7.36 -6.73
CA GLY A 60 14.15 8.16 -5.56
C GLY A 60 13.27 9.37 -5.34
N GLU A 61 12.29 9.59 -6.21
CA GLU A 61 11.33 10.68 -6.03
C GLU A 61 10.35 10.36 -4.92
N THR A 62 9.89 11.38 -4.20
CA THR A 62 8.94 11.19 -3.11
C THR A 62 7.63 11.90 -3.40
N GLU A 63 6.56 11.33 -2.88
CA GLU A 63 5.22 11.89 -3.02
C GLU A 63 4.52 11.73 -1.68
N GLU A 64 3.92 12.80 -1.16
CA GLU A 64 3.09 12.72 0.04
C GLU A 64 1.63 12.74 -0.38
N ILE A 65 0.85 11.81 0.16
CA ILE A 65 -0.56 11.68 -0.15
C ILE A 65 -1.33 11.71 1.17
N GLU A 66 -2.39 12.49 1.20
CA GLU A 66 -3.28 12.56 2.34
C GLU A 66 -4.69 12.19 1.88
N TRP A 67 -5.41 11.39 2.67
CA TRP A 67 -6.74 10.95 2.31
C TRP A 67 -7.68 10.99 3.52
N PRO A 68 -8.98 11.33 3.28
CA PRO A 68 -10.00 11.17 4.30
C PRO A 68 -10.41 9.70 4.42
N GLU A 69 -11.18 9.37 5.45
CA GLU A 69 -11.70 8.01 5.59
C GLU A 69 -12.67 7.68 4.45
N ASN A 70 -12.81 6.41 4.16
CA ASN A 70 -13.70 5.88 3.12
C ASN A 70 -13.38 6.45 1.73
N THR A 71 -12.10 6.67 1.49
CA THR A 71 -11.59 7.16 0.20
C THR A 71 -11.08 5.98 -0.61
N SER A 72 -11.32 6.01 -1.89
CA SER A 72 -10.77 5.01 -2.80
C SER A 72 -9.92 5.67 -3.88
N MET A 73 -8.96 4.92 -4.40
CA MET A 73 -8.16 5.36 -5.52
C MET A 73 -7.68 4.17 -6.32
N TRP A 74 -7.45 4.39 -7.60
CA TRP A 74 -6.82 3.40 -8.48
C TRP A 74 -5.36 3.80 -8.65
N ARG A 75 -4.46 2.82 -8.53
CA ARG A 75 -3.03 3.06 -8.76
C ARG A 75 -2.52 2.08 -9.81
N PRO A 76 -1.73 2.57 -10.78
CA PRO A 76 -1.10 1.67 -11.73
C PRO A 76 0.02 0.88 -11.06
N ALA A 77 0.44 -0.20 -11.70
CA ALA A 77 1.57 -1.00 -11.24
C ALA A 77 2.77 -0.11 -10.98
N GLU A 78 3.43 -0.33 -9.84
CA GLU A 78 4.55 0.52 -9.45
C GLU A 78 5.46 -0.22 -8.46
N ASP A 79 6.72 0.23 -8.42
CA ASP A 79 7.67 -0.13 -7.37
C ASP A 79 7.80 1.08 -6.46
N HIS A 80 7.63 0.90 -5.16
CA HIS A 80 7.78 2.00 -4.23
C HIS A 80 8.12 1.50 -2.82
N ALA A 81 8.61 2.41 -1.99
CA ALA A 81 8.68 2.23 -0.55
C ALA A 81 7.65 3.16 0.08
N ALA A 82 7.12 2.78 1.22
CA ALA A 82 6.06 3.54 1.88
C ALA A 82 6.42 3.85 3.33
N GLU A 83 5.90 4.97 3.83
CA GLU A 83 6.08 5.36 5.21
C GLU A 83 4.79 6.01 5.71
N ASN A 84 4.34 5.62 6.91
CA ASN A 84 3.19 6.26 7.55
C ASN A 84 3.67 7.50 8.28
N THR A 85 3.36 8.67 7.75
CA THR A 85 3.76 9.96 8.32
C THR A 85 2.65 10.59 9.16
N SER A 86 1.54 9.88 9.35
CA SER A 86 0.44 10.35 10.19
C SER A 86 0.63 9.86 11.63
N GLY A 87 -0.18 10.41 12.54
CA GLY A 87 -0.16 10.00 13.94
C GLY A 87 -1.06 8.81 14.25
N THR A 88 -1.69 8.22 13.25
CA THR A 88 -2.62 7.10 13.42
C THR A 88 -2.27 5.98 12.47
N ALA A 89 -2.75 4.77 12.75
CA ALA A 89 -2.48 3.63 11.87
C ALA A 89 -3.18 3.83 10.52
N ILE A 90 -2.48 3.49 9.45
CA ILE A 90 -3.08 3.41 8.12
C ILE A 90 -3.77 2.05 8.03
N ARG A 91 -5.04 2.05 7.59
CA ARG A 91 -5.80 0.83 7.38
C ARG A 91 -6.49 0.90 6.03
N ALA A 92 -6.24 -0.10 5.21
CA ALA A 92 -6.75 -0.12 3.85
C ALA A 92 -6.96 -1.55 3.37
N ILE A 93 -7.77 -1.67 2.32
CA ILE A 93 -7.93 -2.91 1.56
C ILE A 93 -7.45 -2.61 0.15
N PHE A 94 -6.55 -3.43 -0.37
CA PHE A 94 -6.08 -3.33 -1.75
C PHE A 94 -6.65 -4.50 -2.54
N PHE A 95 -7.32 -4.19 -3.63
CA PHE A 95 -7.83 -5.19 -4.56
C PHE A 95 -6.95 -5.17 -5.80
N GLU A 96 -6.32 -6.32 -6.10
CA GLU A 96 -5.39 -6.46 -7.22
C GLU A 96 -6.01 -7.39 -8.27
N PRO A 97 -6.55 -6.87 -9.36
CA PRO A 97 -7.01 -7.75 -10.44
C PRO A 97 -5.83 -8.43 -11.12
N LYS A 98 -6.02 -9.63 -11.59
CA LYS A 98 -4.98 -10.39 -12.27
C LYS A 98 -5.25 -10.49 -13.76
#